data_9cb192315f50bb4f70a9a6866737159b
#
_entry.id   9cb192315f50bb4f70a9a6866737159b
#
_cell.length_a   1.000
_cell.length_b   1.000
_cell.length_c   1.000
_cell.angle_alpha   90.00
_cell.angle_beta   90.00
_cell.angle_gamma   90.00
#
_symmetry.space_group_name_H-M   'P 1'
#
loop_
_entity.id
_entity.type
_entity.pdbx_description
1 polymer ?
#
loop_
_entity_poly.entity_id
_entity_poly.type
_entity_poly.pdbx_seq_one_letter_code
_entity_poly.pdbx_strand_id
1 'polypeptide(L)'
;LGELGLIVNYGLMSGKDLTIPKETSLGKGIRFQGFMMSRTFNTLYTKEQEIEIRKKVSNLVGSGELTAKVADVYSLDNIAEALDHANRRGSDRDGKILVKMGYY
;
A
#
# COMPACT_ATOMS: atom_id res chain seq x y z
N LEU A 1 -9.85 2.61 -17.48
CA LEU A 1 -10.43 3.70 -16.70
C LEU A 1 -11.65 4.26 -17.44
N GLY A 2 -12.78 4.31 -16.76
CA GLY A 2 -14.03 4.82 -17.33
C GLY A 2 -14.08 6.34 -17.46
N GLU A 3 -15.10 6.84 -18.17
CA GLU A 3 -15.34 8.28 -18.25
C GLU A 3 -15.62 8.86 -16.85
N LEU A 4 -15.17 10.08 -16.60
CA LEU A 4 -15.31 10.80 -15.34
C LEU A 4 -14.68 10.06 -14.13
N GLY A 5 -13.80 9.12 -14.40
CA GLY A 5 -13.11 8.35 -13.37
C GLY A 5 -12.19 9.19 -12.50
N LEU A 6 -11.71 8.59 -11.41
CA LEU A 6 -10.79 9.22 -10.47
C LEU A 6 -9.48 8.43 -10.42
N ILE A 7 -8.36 9.11 -10.63
CA ILE A 7 -7.03 8.56 -10.39
C ILE A 7 -6.57 9.07 -9.03
N VAL A 8 -6.22 8.15 -8.13
CA VAL A 8 -5.66 8.47 -6.83
C VAL A 8 -4.20 8.05 -6.78
N ASN A 9 -3.30 9.01 -6.58
CA ASN A 9 -1.90 8.72 -6.32
C ASN A 9 -1.65 8.67 -4.81
N TYR A 10 -1.19 7.53 -4.33
CA TYR A 10 -0.96 7.31 -2.90
C TYR A 10 0.46 6.86 -2.56
N GLY A 11 1.38 6.83 -3.54
CA GLY A 11 2.72 6.34 -3.29
C GLY A 11 3.79 6.95 -4.18
N LEU A 12 5.05 6.78 -3.76
CA LEU A 12 6.23 7.32 -4.40
C LEU A 12 7.27 6.25 -4.73
N MET A 13 6.91 4.98 -4.70
CA MET A 13 7.87 3.87 -4.80
C MET A 13 8.63 3.80 -6.13
N SER A 14 8.03 4.28 -7.21
CA SER A 14 8.71 4.28 -8.51
C SER A 14 9.84 5.32 -8.61
N GLY A 15 9.79 6.36 -7.77
CA GLY A 15 10.69 7.51 -7.86
C GLY A 15 10.51 8.34 -9.13
N LYS A 16 9.44 8.09 -9.88
CA LYS A 16 9.14 8.78 -11.14
C LYS A 16 7.88 9.61 -11.00
N ASP A 17 7.81 10.66 -11.79
CA ASP A 17 6.61 11.48 -11.88
C ASP A 17 5.45 10.70 -12.49
N LEU A 18 4.25 11.07 -12.06
CA LEU A 18 3.03 10.54 -12.66
C LEU A 18 2.85 11.15 -14.05
N THR A 19 2.59 10.29 -15.04
CA THR A 19 2.29 10.72 -16.40
C THR A 19 0.90 10.25 -16.78
N ILE A 20 0.05 11.18 -17.22
CA ILE A 20 -1.31 10.88 -17.67
C ILE A 20 -1.40 11.29 -19.14
N PRO A 21 -1.73 10.39 -20.06
CA PRO A 21 -1.94 10.74 -21.46
C PRO A 21 -3.04 11.79 -21.62
N LYS A 22 -2.86 12.72 -22.52
CA LYS A 22 -3.85 13.79 -22.79
C LYS A 22 -5.22 13.25 -23.19
N GLU A 23 -5.25 12.17 -23.92
CA GLU A 23 -6.48 11.50 -24.35
C GLU A 23 -7.27 10.98 -23.14
N THR A 24 -6.58 10.50 -22.13
CA THR A 24 -7.21 10.05 -20.88
C THR A 24 -7.75 11.22 -20.09
N SER A 25 -6.94 12.26 -19.89
CA SER A 25 -7.35 13.40 -19.04
C SER A 25 -8.44 14.24 -19.68
N LEU A 26 -8.29 14.64 -20.95
CA LEU A 26 -9.26 15.48 -21.65
C LEU A 26 -10.42 14.66 -22.18
N GLY A 27 -10.12 13.56 -22.88
CA GLY A 27 -11.16 12.78 -23.59
C GLY A 27 -12.15 12.11 -22.67
N LYS A 28 -11.70 11.68 -21.48
CA LYS A 28 -12.55 11.01 -20.49
C LYS A 28 -12.97 11.88 -19.31
N GLY A 29 -12.49 13.11 -19.23
CA GLY A 29 -12.81 14.00 -18.12
C GLY A 29 -12.33 13.48 -16.78
N ILE A 30 -11.13 12.89 -16.72
CA ILE A 30 -10.59 12.23 -15.54
C ILE A 30 -10.24 13.26 -14.47
N ARG A 31 -10.58 12.93 -13.22
CA ARG A 31 -10.13 13.67 -12.04
C ARG A 31 -8.86 13.03 -11.48
N PHE A 32 -8.01 13.84 -10.91
CA PHE A 32 -6.78 13.39 -10.27
C PHE A 32 -6.72 13.90 -8.83
N GLN A 33 -6.32 13.04 -7.90
CA GLN A 33 -6.18 13.39 -6.50
C GLN A 33 -4.98 12.67 -5.88
N GLY A 34 -4.17 13.43 -5.14
CA GLY A 34 -3.15 12.85 -4.28
C GLY A 34 -3.75 12.44 -2.94
N PHE A 35 -3.23 11.37 -2.38
CA PHE A 35 -3.58 10.90 -1.04
C PHE A 35 -2.31 10.55 -0.27
N MET A 36 -2.14 11.15 0.89
CA MET A 36 -1.06 10.81 1.82
C MET A 36 -1.68 10.50 3.19
N MET A 37 -1.52 9.27 3.63
CA MET A 37 -2.17 8.78 4.86
C MET A 37 -1.77 9.60 6.09
N SER A 38 -0.48 9.91 6.26
CA SER A 38 -0.01 10.70 7.39
C SER A 38 -0.62 12.10 7.43
N ARG A 39 -0.69 12.78 6.27
CA ARG A 39 -1.33 14.09 6.18
C ARG A 39 -2.82 14.00 6.53
N THR A 40 -3.51 13.01 5.99
CA THR A 40 -4.94 12.80 6.23
C THR A 40 -5.23 12.63 7.72
N PHE A 41 -4.49 11.77 8.40
CA PHE A 41 -4.68 11.53 9.83
C PHE A 41 -4.23 12.70 10.71
N ASN A 42 -3.25 13.48 10.27
CA ASN A 42 -2.73 14.59 11.07
C ASN A 42 -3.48 15.90 10.87
N THR A 43 -4.15 16.09 9.72
CA THR A 43 -4.74 17.38 9.38
C THR A 43 -6.22 17.35 9.03
N LEU A 44 -6.76 16.22 8.55
CA LEU A 44 -8.14 16.15 8.06
C LEU A 44 -9.08 15.37 8.99
N TYR A 45 -8.55 14.42 9.76
CA TYR A 45 -9.35 13.58 10.66
C TYR A 45 -9.06 13.92 12.11
N THR A 46 -10.11 13.79 12.95
CA THR A 46 -9.96 13.83 14.39
C THR A 46 -9.28 12.55 14.88
N LYS A 47 -8.80 12.57 16.12
CA LYS A 47 -8.20 11.38 16.75
C LYS A 47 -9.20 10.23 16.85
N GLU A 48 -10.45 10.55 17.15
CA GLU A 48 -11.55 9.59 17.23
C GLU A 48 -11.82 8.92 15.89
N GLN A 49 -11.81 9.70 14.79
CA GLN A 49 -11.97 9.17 13.43
C GLN A 49 -10.82 8.24 13.04
N GLU A 50 -9.59 8.61 13.40
CA GLU A 50 -8.41 7.76 13.16
C GLU A 50 -8.53 6.42 13.89
N ILE A 51 -8.90 6.44 15.15
CA ILE A 51 -9.10 5.23 15.97
C ILE A 51 -10.18 4.33 15.36
N GLU A 52 -11.27 4.92 14.92
CA GLU A 52 -12.37 4.19 14.29
C GLU A 52 -11.93 3.51 12.98
N ILE A 53 -11.18 4.23 12.13
CA ILE A 53 -10.65 3.68 10.89
C ILE A 53 -9.69 2.52 11.16
N ARG A 54 -8.75 2.69 12.10
CA ARG A 54 -7.80 1.64 12.46
C ARG A 54 -8.49 0.40 13.01
N LYS A 55 -9.53 0.59 13.82
CA LYS A 55 -10.34 -0.51 14.34
C LYS A 55 -11.05 -1.25 13.22
N LYS A 56 -11.63 -0.54 12.26
CA LYS A 56 -12.29 -1.13 11.09
C LYS A 56 -11.31 -1.97 10.26
N VAL A 57 -10.11 -1.45 10.01
CA VAL A 57 -9.07 -2.20 9.28
C VAL A 57 -8.64 -3.44 10.06
N SER A 58 -8.44 -3.33 11.37
CA SER A 58 -8.10 -4.47 12.23
C SER A 58 -9.17 -5.56 12.18
N ASN A 59 -10.44 -5.19 12.19
CA ASN A 59 -11.55 -6.15 12.08
C ASN A 59 -11.56 -6.85 10.72
N LEU A 60 -11.29 -6.12 9.63
CA LEU A 60 -11.21 -6.70 8.28
C LEU A 60 -10.05 -7.70 8.15
N VAL A 61 -8.90 -7.39 8.75
CA VAL A 61 -7.76 -8.31 8.78
C VAL A 61 -8.08 -9.52 9.66
N GLY A 62 -8.67 -9.31 10.82
CA GLY A 62 -9.02 -10.39 11.74
C GLY A 62 -10.08 -11.35 11.20
N SER A 63 -11.02 -10.87 10.40
CA SER A 63 -12.04 -11.71 9.74
C SER A 63 -11.54 -12.43 8.47
N GLY A 64 -10.37 -12.06 7.96
CA GLY A 64 -9.84 -12.60 6.72
C GLY A 64 -10.37 -11.92 5.45
N GLU A 65 -11.22 -10.92 5.56
CA GLU A 65 -11.72 -10.16 4.40
C GLU A 65 -10.62 -9.32 3.75
N LEU A 66 -9.67 -8.84 4.54
CA LEU A 66 -8.49 -8.13 4.08
C LEU A 66 -7.25 -8.95 4.41
N THR A 67 -6.54 -9.41 3.39
CA THR A 67 -5.35 -10.24 3.53
C THR A 67 -4.18 -9.67 2.76
N ALA A 68 -2.97 -10.04 3.19
CA ALA A 68 -1.75 -9.76 2.45
C ALA A 68 -1.06 -11.09 2.13
N LYS A 69 -0.67 -11.26 0.87
CA LYS A 69 0.08 -12.45 0.46
C LYS A 69 1.47 -12.41 1.09
N VAL A 70 1.90 -13.54 1.65
CA VAL A 70 3.25 -13.73 2.18
C VAL A 70 4.08 -14.47 1.13
N ALA A 71 5.17 -13.86 0.69
CA ALA A 71 6.05 -14.48 -0.30
C ALA A 71 6.97 -15.51 0.35
N ASP A 72 7.56 -15.17 1.49
CA ASP A 72 8.43 -16.07 2.24
C ASP A 72 8.56 -15.67 3.70
N VAL A 73 9.01 -16.62 4.51
CA VAL A 73 9.25 -16.43 5.95
C VAL A 73 10.68 -16.86 6.26
N TYR A 74 11.46 -15.95 6.83
CA TYR A 74 12.86 -16.22 7.20
C TYR A 74 13.00 -16.27 8.72
N SER A 75 14.00 -17.02 9.20
CA SER A 75 14.42 -16.92 10.59
C SER A 75 15.22 -15.64 10.79
N LEU A 76 15.33 -15.18 12.03
CA LEU A 76 16.12 -14.01 12.36
C LEU A 76 17.60 -14.17 11.98
N ASP A 77 18.13 -15.39 12.06
CA ASP A 77 19.51 -15.69 11.66
C ASP A 77 19.78 -15.41 10.17
N ASN A 78 18.74 -15.41 9.35
CA ASN A 78 18.82 -15.17 7.91
C ASN A 78 18.29 -13.77 7.54
N ILE A 79 18.44 -12.81 8.44
CA ILE A 79 17.91 -11.44 8.23
C ILE A 79 18.48 -10.76 6.97
N ALA A 80 19.73 -11.00 6.66
CA ALA A 80 20.35 -10.40 5.46
C ALA A 80 19.68 -10.89 4.17
N GLU A 81 19.38 -12.20 4.09
CA GLU A 81 18.65 -12.78 2.96
C GLU A 81 17.21 -12.27 2.90
N ALA A 82 16.56 -12.11 4.05
CA ALA A 82 15.22 -11.56 4.13
C ALA A 82 15.17 -10.12 3.61
N LEU A 83 16.12 -9.29 4.00
CA LEU A 83 16.21 -7.91 3.52
C LEU A 83 16.49 -7.83 2.01
N ASP A 84 17.37 -8.67 1.50
CA ASP A 84 17.61 -8.76 0.08
C ASP A 84 16.35 -9.14 -0.69
N HIS A 85 15.63 -10.16 -0.23
CA HIS A 85 14.36 -10.57 -0.84
C HIS A 85 13.31 -9.45 -0.77
N ALA A 86 13.20 -8.76 0.36
CA ALA A 86 12.27 -7.65 0.55
C ALA A 86 12.55 -6.47 -0.39
N ASN A 87 13.80 -6.28 -0.80
CA ASN A 87 14.21 -5.21 -1.70
C ASN A 87 14.03 -5.54 -3.18
N ARG A 88 13.70 -6.78 -3.53
CA ARG A 88 13.40 -7.15 -4.91
C ARG A 88 12.11 -6.48 -5.37
N ARG A 89 12.02 -6.23 -6.68
CA ARG A 89 10.88 -5.54 -7.29
C ARG A 89 10.20 -6.40 -8.33
N GLY A 90 8.93 -6.06 -8.62
CA GLY A 90 8.15 -6.79 -9.61
C GLY A 90 7.89 -8.24 -9.20
N SER A 91 7.93 -9.14 -10.16
CA SER A 91 7.66 -10.57 -9.94
C SER A 91 8.71 -11.29 -9.09
N ASP A 92 9.89 -10.69 -8.88
CA ASP A 92 10.93 -11.27 -8.03
C ASP A 92 10.56 -11.28 -6.55
N ARG A 93 9.55 -10.50 -6.17
CA ARG A 93 8.95 -10.52 -4.84
C ARG A 93 7.42 -10.53 -4.98
N ASP A 94 6.83 -11.68 -4.78
CA ASP A 94 5.39 -11.87 -4.91
C ASP A 94 4.72 -11.95 -3.53
N GLY A 95 4.73 -10.84 -2.82
CA GLY A 95 4.11 -10.72 -1.50
C GLY A 95 5.03 -10.13 -0.43
N LYS A 96 4.60 -10.21 0.81
CA LYS A 96 5.35 -9.72 1.97
C LYS A 96 6.42 -10.70 2.39
N ILE A 97 7.53 -10.17 2.87
CA ILE A 97 8.60 -10.95 3.49
C ILE A 97 8.46 -10.83 5.00
N LEU A 98 8.40 -11.96 5.68
CA LEU A 98 8.26 -12.01 7.13
C LEU A 98 9.54 -12.54 7.76
N VAL A 99 9.83 -12.05 8.95
CA VAL A 99 10.93 -12.56 9.78
C VAL A 99 10.32 -13.12 11.06
N LYS A 100 10.62 -14.37 11.34
CA LYS A 100 10.15 -15.08 12.53
C LYS A 100 11.06 -14.74 13.70
N MET A 101 10.48 -14.19 14.75
CA MET A 101 11.18 -13.61 15.90
C MET A 101 11.19 -14.59 17.07
N GLY A 102 11.68 -15.77 16.90
CA GLY A 102 11.79 -16.75 17.97
C GLY A 102 11.35 -18.17 17.56
N TYR A 103 11.13 -19.01 18.56
CA TYR A 103 10.76 -20.42 18.37
C TYR A 103 9.23 -20.58 18.36
N TYR A 104 8.66 -20.43 17.20
CA TYR A 104 7.21 -20.62 17.02
C TYR A 104 6.93 -21.81 16.13
#